data_0496ada9d39b913b1823795102aad27b
#
_entry.id   0496ada9d39b913b1823795102aad27b
#
_cell.length_a   1.000
_cell.length_b   1.000
_cell.length_c   1.000
_cell.angle_alpha   90.00
_cell.angle_beta   90.00
_cell.angle_gamma   90.00
#
_symmetry.space_group_name_H-M   'P 1'
#
loop_
_entity.id
_entity.type
_entity.pdbx_description
1 polymer ?
#
loop_
_entity_poly.entity_id
_entity_poly.type
_entity_poly.pdbx_seq_one_letter_code
_entity_poly.pdbx_strand_id
1 'polypeptide(L)'
;MKRGIPWGASFVHFVIGAYMSVYIHGGLRSPIGVLNGQYKNTRPEILGAQLINELIKGHEINSVDGIFCGNAVGTGGNIGRLMGLMSNLSVSTPAVTIDMQCASALMSIEMAYTHIASGV
;
A
#
# COMPACT_ATOMS: atom_id res chain seq x y z
N MET A 1 -0.74 14.04 24.57
CA MET A 1 0.38 13.10 24.47
C MET A 1 0.05 12.07 23.39
N LYS A 2 0.49 12.29 22.14
CA LYS A 2 0.27 11.35 21.02
C LYS A 2 1.28 10.20 21.20
N ARG A 3 0.82 9.06 21.67
CA ARG A 3 1.65 7.84 21.62
C ARG A 3 1.76 7.43 20.17
N GLY A 4 2.94 7.61 19.57
CA GLY A 4 3.24 7.09 18.25
C GLY A 4 3.05 5.57 18.25
N ILE A 5 2.34 5.06 17.24
CA ILE A 5 2.20 3.62 17.02
C ILE A 5 3.60 3.09 16.67
N PRO A 6 4.15 2.09 17.39
CA PRO A 6 5.45 1.54 17.03
C PRO A 6 5.30 0.74 15.72
N TRP A 7 5.87 1.28 14.67
CA TRP A 7 5.93 0.66 13.35
C TRP A 7 7.06 -0.39 13.34
N GLY A 8 6.71 -1.66 13.20
CA GLY A 8 7.69 -2.69 12.85
C GLY A 8 8.04 -2.54 11.37
N ALA A 9 9.26 -2.15 11.05
CA ALA A 9 9.67 -1.91 9.68
C ALA A 9 10.06 -3.21 8.95
N SER A 10 9.35 -3.51 7.88
CA SER A 10 9.81 -4.35 6.78
C SER A 10 9.57 -3.56 5.50
N PHE A 11 10.53 -3.50 4.58
CA PHE A 11 10.53 -2.51 3.49
C PHE A 11 10.45 -3.12 2.06
N VAL A 12 9.58 -2.62 1.17
CA VAL A 12 9.48 -2.99 -0.27
C VAL A 12 9.53 -1.75 -1.18
N HIS A 13 10.52 -1.64 -2.06
CA HIS A 13 10.74 -0.54 -3.02
C HIS A 13 10.88 -1.10 -4.44
N PHE A 14 10.26 -0.49 -5.41
CA PHE A 14 10.41 -0.88 -6.81
C PHE A 14 11.34 0.09 -7.54
N VAL A 15 12.43 -0.41 -8.11
CA VAL A 15 13.36 0.35 -8.94
C VAL A 15 13.45 -0.32 -10.30
N ILE A 16 13.27 0.44 -11.37
CA ILE A 16 13.48 -0.03 -12.74
C ILE A 16 14.96 0.11 -13.07
N GLY A 17 15.65 -1.01 -13.28
CA GLY A 17 17.02 -1.03 -13.80
C GLY A 17 17.03 -1.11 -15.34
N ALA A 18 18.17 -0.78 -15.94
CA ALA A 18 18.36 -0.76 -17.40
C ALA A 18 18.15 -2.12 -18.13
N TYR A 19 17.89 -3.18 -17.40
CA TYR A 19 17.63 -4.54 -17.90
C TYR A 19 16.26 -5.08 -17.50
N MET A 20 15.26 -4.23 -17.28
CA MET A 20 13.91 -4.63 -16.86
C MET A 20 13.90 -5.46 -15.54
N SER A 21 14.87 -5.24 -14.67
CA SER A 21 14.87 -5.84 -13.34
C SER A 21 13.91 -5.08 -12.42
N VAL A 22 13.04 -5.82 -11.74
CA VAL A 22 12.11 -5.26 -10.76
C VAL A 22 12.62 -5.59 -9.37
N TYR A 23 12.68 -4.59 -8.52
CA TYR A 23 13.16 -4.74 -7.15
C TYR A 23 12.06 -4.45 -6.16
N ILE A 24 12.07 -5.15 -5.04
CA ILE A 24 11.24 -4.84 -3.87
C ILE A 24 12.13 -4.16 -2.84
N HIS A 25 11.76 -2.95 -2.45
CA HIS A 25 12.54 -2.11 -1.54
C HIS A 25 11.67 -1.50 -0.45
N GLY A 26 11.52 -2.17 0.64
CA GLY A 26 10.84 -1.66 1.81
C GLY A 26 9.36 -2.06 1.96
N GLY A 27 8.83 -2.03 3.16
CA GLY A 27 7.40 -2.22 3.45
C GLY A 27 7.07 -1.84 4.89
N LEU A 28 5.86 -1.44 5.13
CA LEU A 28 5.32 -1.13 6.45
C LEU A 28 4.07 -1.95 6.70
N ARG A 29 3.87 -2.34 7.93
CA ARG A 29 2.60 -2.87 8.38
C ARG A 29 2.10 -2.18 9.65
N SER A 30 0.79 -2.10 9.80
CA SER A 30 0.21 -1.75 11.09
C SER A 30 0.42 -2.88 12.11
N PRO A 31 0.41 -2.58 13.40
CA PRO A 31 0.25 -3.61 14.42
C PRO A 31 -1.00 -4.45 14.18
N ILE A 32 -0.97 -5.71 14.58
CA ILE A 32 -2.16 -6.56 14.56
C ILE A 32 -3.11 -6.10 15.66
N GLY A 33 -4.36 -5.80 15.27
CA GLY A 33 -5.42 -5.42 16.20
C GLY A 33 -6.30 -6.61 16.55
N VAL A 34 -6.72 -6.69 17.80
CA VAL A 34 -7.75 -7.63 18.22
C VAL A 34 -9.14 -7.10 17.89
N LEU A 35 -10.13 -7.99 17.79
CA LEU A 35 -11.52 -7.63 17.58
C LEU A 35 -11.99 -6.63 18.65
N ASN A 36 -12.67 -5.57 18.22
CA ASN A 36 -13.09 -4.44 19.07
C ASN A 36 -11.95 -3.71 19.82
N GLY A 37 -10.71 -3.92 19.38
CA GLY A 37 -9.53 -3.27 19.94
C GLY A 37 -9.22 -1.92 19.34
N GLN A 38 -7.92 -1.66 19.15
CA GLN A 38 -7.39 -0.35 18.75
C GLN A 38 -7.94 0.20 17.41
N TYR A 39 -8.39 -0.67 16.50
CA TYR A 39 -8.90 -0.27 15.18
C TYR A 39 -10.43 -0.27 15.06
N LYS A 40 -11.18 -0.52 16.14
CA LYS A 40 -12.65 -0.67 16.09
C LYS A 40 -13.38 0.52 15.45
N ASN A 41 -12.79 1.72 15.52
CA ASN A 41 -13.33 2.96 14.97
C ASN A 41 -12.49 3.51 13.81
N THR A 42 -11.55 2.71 13.28
CA THR A 42 -10.67 3.13 12.19
C THR A 42 -11.06 2.41 10.91
N ARG A 43 -11.46 3.17 9.91
CA ARG A 43 -11.79 2.62 8.59
C ARG A 43 -10.50 2.14 7.90
N PRO A 44 -10.55 1.01 7.16
CA PRO A 44 -9.36 0.41 6.54
C PRO A 44 -8.61 1.37 5.61
N GLU A 45 -9.33 2.18 4.84
CA GLU A 45 -8.73 3.13 3.91
C GLU A 45 -7.98 4.26 4.62
N ILE A 46 -8.41 4.65 5.83
CA ILE A 46 -7.69 5.65 6.65
C ILE A 46 -6.38 5.04 7.15
N LEU A 47 -6.43 3.81 7.64
CA LEU A 47 -5.24 3.11 8.09
C LEU A 47 -4.24 2.88 6.95
N GLY A 48 -4.74 2.48 5.77
CA GLY A 48 -3.92 2.31 4.58
C GLY A 48 -3.29 3.62 4.09
N ALA A 49 -4.02 4.72 4.10
CA ALA A 49 -3.49 6.04 3.76
C ALA A 49 -2.38 6.50 4.73
N GLN A 50 -2.53 6.22 6.02
CA GLN A 50 -1.48 6.49 7.01
C GLN A 50 -0.21 5.69 6.73
N LEU A 51 -0.35 4.40 6.39
CA LEU A 51 0.78 3.54 6.02
C LEU A 51 1.49 4.06 4.77
N ILE A 52 0.73 4.46 3.74
CA ILE A 52 1.30 5.07 2.52
C ILE A 52 2.10 6.32 2.89
N ASN A 53 1.53 7.21 3.70
CA ASN A 53 2.20 8.46 4.10
C ASN A 53 3.51 8.21 4.87
N GLU A 54 3.51 7.27 5.79
CA GLU A 54 4.74 6.91 6.52
C GLU A 54 5.79 6.27 5.61
N LEU A 55 5.35 5.43 4.65
CA LEU A 55 6.25 4.78 3.71
C LEU A 55 6.93 5.80 2.78
N ILE A 56 6.15 6.68 2.13
CA ILE A 56 6.70 7.68 1.20
C ILE A 56 7.60 8.68 1.92
N LYS A 57 7.26 9.07 3.15
CA LYS A 57 8.09 9.96 3.98
C LYS A 57 9.42 9.30 4.38
N GLY A 58 9.37 8.03 4.79
CA GLY A 58 10.55 7.29 5.23
C GLY A 58 11.58 7.05 4.12
N HIS A 59 11.16 7.14 2.85
CA HIS A 59 12.01 6.91 1.67
C HIS A 59 12.19 8.15 0.79
N GLU A 60 11.71 9.31 1.22
CA GLU A 60 11.78 10.56 0.43
C GLU A 60 11.17 10.41 -0.98
N ILE A 61 10.11 9.58 -1.10
CA ILE A 61 9.41 9.34 -2.36
C ILE A 61 8.48 10.51 -2.63
N ASN A 62 8.66 11.17 -3.78
CA ASN A 62 7.87 12.33 -4.19
C ASN A 62 6.66 11.95 -5.07
N SER A 63 6.74 10.83 -5.77
CA SER A 63 5.66 10.34 -6.64
C SER A 63 5.69 8.82 -6.75
N VAL A 64 4.54 8.23 -7.05
CA VAL A 64 4.40 6.81 -7.43
C VAL A 64 3.53 6.71 -8.66
N ASP A 65 3.82 5.75 -9.53
CA ASP A 65 3.12 5.57 -10.80
C ASP A 65 1.79 4.82 -10.63
N GLY A 66 1.60 4.08 -9.55
CA GLY A 66 0.36 3.36 -9.27
C GLY A 66 0.28 2.72 -7.90
N ILE A 67 -0.93 2.37 -7.50
CA ILE A 67 -1.25 1.64 -6.28
C ILE A 67 -1.95 0.33 -6.65
N PHE A 68 -1.39 -0.79 -6.24
CA PHE A 68 -1.99 -2.12 -6.37
C PHE A 68 -2.37 -2.61 -4.97
N CYS A 69 -3.64 -2.61 -4.66
CA CYS A 69 -4.17 -2.93 -3.33
C CYS A 69 -4.86 -4.28 -3.32
N GLY A 70 -4.36 -5.21 -2.51
CA GLY A 70 -5.08 -6.45 -2.22
C GLY A 70 -6.15 -6.22 -1.15
N ASN A 71 -7.38 -6.65 -1.41
CA ASN A 71 -8.50 -6.53 -0.47
C ASN A 71 -9.35 -7.80 -0.51
N ALA A 72 -9.14 -8.68 0.47
CA ALA A 72 -9.99 -9.86 0.67
C ALA A 72 -11.05 -9.56 1.73
N VAL A 73 -12.32 -9.86 1.45
CA VAL A 73 -13.42 -9.72 2.43
C VAL A 73 -13.49 -8.34 3.09
N GLY A 74 -13.14 -7.29 2.37
CA GLY A 74 -13.19 -5.93 2.87
C GLY A 74 -14.42 -5.16 2.40
N THR A 75 -14.41 -3.86 2.65
CA THR A 75 -15.37 -2.92 2.09
C THR A 75 -15.35 -2.98 0.57
N GLY A 76 -16.51 -2.98 -0.05
CA GLY A 76 -16.62 -2.96 -1.52
C GLY A 76 -16.06 -1.70 -2.17
N GLY A 77 -15.94 -1.73 -3.48
CA GLY A 77 -15.42 -0.63 -4.27
C GLY A 77 -13.88 -0.64 -4.36
N ASN A 78 -13.32 0.44 -4.90
CA ASN A 78 -11.87 0.57 -5.06
C ASN A 78 -11.24 1.19 -3.81
N ILE A 79 -11.02 0.37 -2.78
CA ILE A 79 -10.41 0.81 -1.52
C ILE A 79 -8.97 1.33 -1.74
N GLY A 80 -8.22 0.75 -2.67
CA GLY A 80 -6.88 1.24 -3.04
C GLY A 80 -6.94 2.69 -3.53
N ARG A 81 -7.96 3.05 -4.30
CA ARG A 81 -8.18 4.42 -4.73
C ARG A 81 -8.51 5.36 -3.56
N LEU A 82 -9.34 4.90 -2.63
CA LEU A 82 -9.67 5.68 -1.43
C LEU A 82 -8.41 5.92 -0.57
N MET A 83 -7.57 4.91 -0.38
CA MET A 83 -6.28 5.05 0.31
C MET A 83 -5.38 6.09 -0.37
N GLY A 84 -5.26 6.04 -1.70
CA GLY A 84 -4.48 7.00 -2.47
C GLY A 84 -4.99 8.43 -2.31
N LEU A 85 -6.31 8.64 -2.43
CA LEU A 85 -6.94 9.96 -2.28
C LEU A 85 -6.88 10.54 -0.86
N MET A 86 -6.78 9.68 0.15
CA MET A 86 -6.65 10.07 1.56
C MET A 86 -5.19 10.22 1.99
N SER A 87 -4.24 9.81 1.16
CA SER A 87 -2.80 9.93 1.40
C SER A 87 -2.26 11.27 0.86
N ASN A 88 -0.96 11.48 1.06
CA ASN A 88 -0.24 12.63 0.51
C ASN A 88 0.21 12.41 -0.96
N LEU A 89 -0.21 11.33 -1.60
CA LEU A 89 0.05 11.08 -3.01
C LEU A 89 -0.76 12.02 -3.90
N SER A 90 -0.30 12.19 -5.14
CA SER A 90 -1.06 12.95 -6.14
C SER A 90 -2.45 12.34 -6.37
N VAL A 91 -3.45 13.19 -6.50
CA VAL A 91 -4.80 12.76 -6.90
C VAL A 91 -4.84 12.12 -8.30
N SER A 92 -3.80 12.32 -9.11
CA SER A 92 -3.66 11.67 -10.42
C SER A 92 -3.09 10.25 -10.34
N THR A 93 -2.53 9.82 -9.19
CA THR A 93 -1.97 8.47 -9.03
C THR A 93 -3.06 7.43 -9.23
N PRO A 94 -2.97 6.57 -10.25
CA PRO A 94 -3.96 5.52 -10.47
C PRO A 94 -3.90 4.46 -9.36
N ALA A 95 -5.03 3.82 -9.10
CA ALA A 95 -5.09 2.76 -8.12
C ALA A 95 -6.08 1.67 -8.54
N VAL A 96 -5.74 0.43 -8.27
CA VAL A 96 -6.58 -0.74 -8.50
C VAL A 96 -6.71 -1.54 -7.22
N THR A 97 -7.88 -2.12 -7.01
CA THR A 97 -8.13 -3.05 -5.91
C THR A 97 -8.35 -4.45 -6.48
N ILE A 98 -7.67 -5.42 -5.89
CA ILE A 98 -7.63 -6.80 -6.35
C ILE A 98 -8.22 -7.68 -5.25
N ASP A 99 -9.17 -8.53 -5.62
CA ASP A 99 -9.68 -9.59 -4.76
C ASP A 99 -9.32 -10.96 -5.34
N MET A 100 -8.50 -11.67 -4.62
CA MET A 100 -8.16 -13.08 -4.84
C MET A 100 -8.18 -13.82 -3.49
N GLN A 101 -9.13 -13.46 -2.65
CA GLN A 101 -9.24 -13.98 -1.28
C GLN A 101 -7.92 -13.81 -0.51
N CYS A 102 -7.46 -14.84 0.18
CA CYS A 102 -6.22 -14.79 0.99
C CYS A 102 -4.96 -14.49 0.17
N ALA A 103 -4.98 -14.66 -1.15
CA ALA A 103 -3.86 -14.37 -2.05
C ALA A 103 -3.88 -12.95 -2.65
N SER A 104 -4.85 -12.10 -2.29
CA SER A 104 -5.02 -10.75 -2.87
C SER A 104 -3.75 -9.90 -2.78
N ALA A 105 -3.05 -9.93 -1.63
CA ALA A 105 -1.82 -9.17 -1.46
C ALA A 105 -0.68 -9.68 -2.33
N LEU A 106 -0.55 -11.00 -2.50
CA LEU A 106 0.45 -11.60 -3.39
C LEU A 106 0.16 -11.26 -4.85
N MET A 107 -1.10 -11.35 -5.27
CA MET A 107 -1.52 -10.97 -6.62
C MET A 107 -1.27 -9.48 -6.89
N SER A 108 -1.45 -8.59 -5.91
CA SER A 108 -1.14 -7.16 -6.08
C SER A 108 0.35 -6.91 -6.31
N ILE A 109 1.23 -7.67 -5.65
CA ILE A 109 2.68 -7.62 -5.89
C ILE A 109 3.01 -8.13 -7.30
N GLU A 110 2.41 -9.24 -7.72
CA GLU A 110 2.62 -9.81 -9.05
C GLU A 110 2.16 -8.85 -10.16
N MET A 111 1.02 -8.20 -10.00
CA MET A 111 0.54 -7.21 -10.95
C MET A 111 1.46 -5.99 -11.02
N ALA A 112 1.93 -5.47 -9.89
CA ALA A 112 2.90 -4.39 -9.86
C ALA A 112 4.21 -4.79 -10.54
N TYR A 113 4.71 -6.00 -10.26
CA TYR A 113 5.89 -6.56 -10.94
C TYR A 113 5.68 -6.60 -12.47
N THR A 114 4.56 -7.14 -12.92
CA THR A 114 4.25 -7.27 -14.35
C THR A 114 4.16 -5.91 -15.04
N HIS A 115 3.55 -4.91 -14.40
CA HIS A 115 3.48 -3.55 -14.90
C HIS A 115 4.87 -2.95 -15.11
N ILE A 116 5.72 -3.03 -14.10
CA ILE A 116 7.10 -2.51 -14.17
C ILE A 116 7.90 -3.26 -15.23
N ALA A 117 7.83 -4.59 -15.24
CA ALA A 117 8.57 -5.43 -16.18
C ALA A 117 8.16 -5.21 -17.65
N SER A 118 6.90 -4.84 -17.90
CA SER A 118 6.38 -4.51 -19.24
C SER A 118 6.62 -3.06 -19.64
N GLY A 119 7.13 -2.23 -18.76
CA GLY A 119 7.41 -0.81 -19.06
C GLY A 119 6.15 0.07 -19.13
N VAL A 120 5.08 -0.35 -18.45
CA VAL A 120 3.79 0.37 -18.38
C VAL A 120 3.71 1.20 -17.12
#